data_d39ad1ddeac3ba59b6f3ef9e8886bfe2
#
_entry.id   d39ad1ddeac3ba59b6f3ef9e8886bfe2
#
_cell.length_a   1.000
_cell.length_b   1.000
_cell.length_c   1.000
_cell.angle_alpha   90.00
_cell.angle_beta   90.00
_cell.angle_gamma   90.00
#
_symmetry.space_group_name_H-M   'P 1'
#
loop_
_entity.id
_entity.type
_entity.pdbx_description
1 polymer ?
#
loop_
_entity_poly.entity_id
_entity_poly.type
_entity_poly.pdbx_seq_one_letter_code
_entity_poly.pdbx_strand_id
1 'polypeptide(L)'
;HIIDISTPSIPAKAACVSDPNTGRSNTGYSHDVQCVVYDGPDSAYVGKEICFGSNETRLWIADVSTKTDDNSGAKTIGLGSYDNYYTHQGWLTEDHRYFIVNDELDEANNAYNNTRTLIWNVEDLNNPVVHKTYFGPTPAIDHNNYIIGNNVYMSHYTAGLRVMDITDISNPSESAYFDVYPSSNNTSFDGTWSNFPYYNSGNIVVTGIDEGLYVVSPSGSGPAPAPDVTYTIPSDGNVTLNWQDLICISACTVNIYRSTEPGFTPSSLNLLTNVNYPTYEYTDSNLDKSICYY
;
A
#
# COMPACT_ATOMS: atom_id res chain seq x y z
N HIS A 1 19.77 4.58 -12.49
CA HIS A 1 19.73 5.73 -13.41
C HIS A 1 18.63 6.69 -12.98
N ILE A 2 18.88 8.00 -13.12
CA ILE A 2 17.87 9.07 -12.99
C ILE A 2 17.50 9.49 -14.41
N ILE A 3 16.21 9.51 -14.69
CA ILE A 3 15.67 9.86 -16.02
C ILE A 3 14.87 11.15 -15.89
N ASP A 4 15.18 12.12 -16.74
CA ASP A 4 14.38 13.33 -16.89
C ASP A 4 13.14 13.00 -17.75
N ILE A 5 11.98 13.20 -17.17
CA ILE A 5 10.66 13.01 -17.80
C ILE A 5 9.88 14.34 -17.90
N SER A 6 10.53 15.47 -17.79
CA SER A 6 9.89 16.80 -17.95
C SER A 6 9.21 16.93 -19.32
N THR A 7 9.72 16.21 -20.33
CA THR A 7 9.07 15.96 -21.62
C THR A 7 8.83 14.45 -21.78
N PRO A 8 7.68 13.92 -21.32
CA PRO A 8 7.48 12.46 -21.22
C PRO A 8 7.55 11.70 -22.53
N SER A 9 7.33 12.37 -23.66
CA SER A 9 7.48 11.78 -25.02
C SER A 9 8.94 11.64 -25.47
N ILE A 10 9.88 12.27 -24.78
CA ILE A 10 11.32 12.26 -25.10
C ILE A 10 12.10 12.17 -23.78
N PRO A 11 12.05 11.02 -23.06
CA PRO A 11 12.77 10.87 -21.79
C PRO A 11 14.28 10.90 -22.05
N ALA A 12 15.02 11.58 -21.17
CA ALA A 12 16.47 11.70 -21.28
C ALA A 12 17.15 11.24 -19.98
N LYS A 13 18.33 10.61 -20.11
CA LYS A 13 19.14 10.28 -18.95
C LYS A 13 19.67 11.56 -18.31
N ALA A 14 19.37 11.77 -17.03
CA ALA A 14 19.84 12.91 -16.25
C ALA A 14 21.08 12.58 -15.42
N ALA A 15 21.18 11.37 -14.86
CA ALA A 15 22.33 10.94 -14.08
C ALA A 15 22.40 9.41 -13.99
N CYS A 16 23.56 8.93 -13.52
CA CYS A 16 23.76 7.58 -13.03
C CYS A 16 24.34 7.66 -11.62
N VAL A 17 23.78 6.90 -10.69
CA VAL A 17 24.19 6.91 -9.27
C VAL A 17 24.32 5.48 -8.80
N SER A 18 25.41 5.16 -8.12
CA SER A 18 25.63 3.88 -7.44
C SER A 18 26.70 4.04 -6.36
N ASP A 19 26.66 3.18 -5.35
CA ASP A 19 27.71 3.09 -4.34
C ASP A 19 28.25 1.65 -4.30
N PRO A 20 29.53 1.42 -4.65
CA PRO A 20 30.11 0.08 -4.71
C PRO A 20 30.26 -0.58 -3.32
N ASN A 21 29.97 0.13 -2.23
CA ASN A 21 29.90 -0.46 -0.90
C ASN A 21 28.52 -1.06 -0.61
N THR A 22 27.60 -1.05 -1.57
CA THR A 22 26.23 -1.57 -1.47
C THR A 22 25.95 -2.59 -2.56
N GLY A 23 24.82 -3.29 -2.43
CA GLY A 23 24.42 -4.36 -3.35
C GLY A 23 25.22 -5.64 -3.16
N ARG A 24 24.61 -6.77 -3.52
CA ARG A 24 25.28 -8.06 -3.50
C ARG A 24 26.51 -8.02 -4.41
N SER A 25 27.63 -8.58 -3.95
CA SER A 25 28.91 -8.55 -4.63
C SER A 25 29.43 -7.13 -4.92
N ASN A 26 29.04 -6.14 -4.14
CA ASN A 26 29.49 -4.75 -4.27
C ASN A 26 29.16 -4.12 -5.63
N THR A 27 27.99 -4.45 -6.18
CA THR A 27 27.54 -3.96 -7.49
C THR A 27 27.06 -2.52 -7.46
N GLY A 28 26.75 -1.99 -6.27
CA GLY A 28 26.08 -0.68 -6.13
C GLY A 28 24.64 -0.69 -6.59
N TYR A 29 24.03 -1.88 -6.72
CA TYR A 29 22.65 -2.02 -7.15
C TYR A 29 21.68 -1.54 -6.08
N SER A 30 20.73 -0.70 -6.49
CA SER A 30 19.57 -0.34 -5.69
C SER A 30 18.38 -1.13 -6.21
N HIS A 31 17.76 -1.93 -5.35
CA HIS A 31 16.55 -2.68 -5.70
C HIS A 31 15.36 -1.74 -5.80
N ASP A 32 15.17 -0.93 -4.78
CA ASP A 32 14.13 0.09 -4.73
C ASP A 32 14.68 1.40 -4.15
N VAL A 33 14.03 2.55 -4.45
CA VAL A 33 14.48 3.86 -4.00
C VAL A 33 13.33 4.85 -3.92
N GLN A 34 13.25 5.56 -2.80
CA GLN A 34 12.42 6.76 -2.66
C GLN A 34 13.31 7.99 -2.67
N CYS A 35 12.99 8.97 -3.53
CA CYS A 35 13.68 10.26 -3.55
C CYS A 35 12.70 11.38 -3.21
N VAL A 36 13.14 12.33 -2.38
CA VAL A 36 12.34 13.45 -1.91
C VAL A 36 13.12 14.76 -1.98
N VAL A 37 12.43 15.89 -2.07
CA VAL A 37 13.02 17.16 -1.66
C VAL A 37 12.96 17.17 -0.13
N TYR A 38 14.11 17.04 0.50
CA TYR A 38 14.20 16.83 1.94
C TYR A 38 13.82 18.09 2.71
N ASP A 39 12.94 17.94 3.69
CA ASP A 39 12.53 19.00 4.63
C ASP A 39 12.51 18.50 6.10
N GLY A 40 13.19 17.39 6.35
CA GLY A 40 13.31 16.79 7.67
C GLY A 40 14.29 17.50 8.62
N PRO A 41 14.59 16.86 9.76
CA PRO A 41 15.35 17.50 10.85
C PRO A 41 16.82 17.77 10.57
N ASP A 42 17.48 17.07 9.63
CA ASP A 42 18.87 17.35 9.28
C ASP A 42 19.02 18.63 8.44
N SER A 43 19.24 19.73 9.12
CA SER A 43 19.28 21.05 8.50
C SER A 43 20.36 21.24 7.42
N ALA A 44 21.38 20.37 7.38
CA ALA A 44 22.43 20.42 6.34
C ALA A 44 21.92 20.00 4.96
N TYR A 45 20.78 19.32 4.92
CA TYR A 45 20.20 18.75 3.70
C TYR A 45 18.83 19.31 3.33
N VAL A 46 18.25 20.20 4.13
CA VAL A 46 16.95 20.83 3.80
C VAL A 46 16.99 21.51 2.43
N GLY A 47 15.99 21.21 1.61
CA GLY A 47 15.86 21.72 0.25
C GLY A 47 16.68 20.95 -0.80
N LYS A 48 17.47 19.96 -0.41
CA LYS A 48 18.21 19.07 -1.32
C LYS A 48 17.34 17.89 -1.77
N GLU A 49 17.68 17.33 -2.91
CA GLU A 49 17.08 16.09 -3.39
C GLU A 49 17.85 14.90 -2.80
N ILE A 50 17.22 14.20 -1.89
CA ILE A 50 17.80 13.07 -1.17
C ILE A 50 17.06 11.79 -1.56
N CYS A 51 17.84 10.76 -1.88
CA CYS A 51 17.35 9.41 -2.15
C CYS A 51 17.67 8.46 -1.01
N PHE A 52 16.68 7.65 -0.66
CA PHE A 52 16.76 6.56 0.31
C PHE A 52 16.60 5.25 -0.46
N GLY A 53 17.68 4.50 -0.59
CA GLY A 53 17.74 3.29 -1.40
C GLY A 53 17.80 2.03 -0.54
N SER A 54 17.02 1.05 -0.93
CA SER A 54 17.09 -0.33 -0.44
C SER A 54 18.01 -1.10 -1.36
N ASN A 55 19.29 -1.20 -0.95
CA ASN A 55 20.38 -1.65 -1.81
C ASN A 55 20.78 -3.11 -1.49
N GLU A 56 19.82 -4.03 -1.46
CA GLU A 56 20.02 -5.47 -1.16
C GLU A 56 20.72 -5.76 0.17
N THR A 57 21.86 -5.11 0.43
CA THR A 57 22.72 -5.40 1.59
C THR A 57 22.67 -4.35 2.69
N ARG A 58 22.01 -3.20 2.43
CA ARG A 58 21.89 -2.10 3.40
C ARG A 58 20.99 -0.97 2.93
N LEU A 59 20.59 -0.12 3.87
CA LEU A 59 20.03 1.19 3.58
C LEU A 59 21.14 2.10 3.02
N TRP A 60 20.85 2.78 1.91
CA TRP A 60 21.72 3.77 1.27
C TRP A 60 21.01 5.12 1.22
N ILE A 61 21.69 6.18 1.65
CA ILE A 61 21.19 7.56 1.61
C ILE A 61 22.15 8.40 0.78
N ALA A 62 21.63 9.13 -0.21
CA ALA A 62 22.44 9.91 -1.13
C ALA A 62 21.83 11.28 -1.45
N ASP A 63 22.70 12.31 -1.51
CA ASP A 63 22.39 13.60 -2.10
C ASP A 63 22.55 13.50 -3.62
N VAL A 64 21.43 13.62 -4.34
CA VAL A 64 21.36 13.57 -5.80
C VAL A 64 20.97 14.92 -6.42
N SER A 65 21.10 16.01 -5.65
CA SER A 65 20.76 17.36 -6.11
C SER A 65 21.55 17.77 -7.37
N THR A 66 22.80 17.31 -7.46
CA THR A 66 23.62 17.51 -8.66
C THR A 66 23.61 16.24 -9.52
N LYS A 67 23.04 16.36 -10.71
CA LYS A 67 22.91 15.25 -11.64
C LYS A 67 23.99 15.33 -12.71
N THR A 68 24.86 14.31 -12.75
CA THR A 68 25.94 14.17 -13.76
C THR A 68 25.98 12.75 -14.28
N ASP A 69 26.35 12.60 -15.56
CA ASP A 69 26.40 11.30 -16.23
C ASP A 69 27.49 10.34 -15.69
N ASP A 70 28.50 10.91 -15.03
CA ASP A 70 29.69 10.21 -14.56
C ASP A 70 29.69 9.86 -13.07
N ASN A 71 28.53 9.93 -12.40
CA ASN A 71 28.36 9.75 -10.94
C ASN A 71 29.07 10.79 -10.06
N SER A 72 29.73 11.79 -10.61
CA SER A 72 30.50 12.75 -9.80
C SER A 72 29.64 13.73 -9.03
N GLY A 73 28.39 13.94 -9.46
CA GLY A 73 27.44 14.87 -8.86
C GLY A 73 26.72 14.34 -7.62
N ALA A 74 26.35 13.05 -7.66
CA ALA A 74 25.66 12.43 -6.55
C ALA A 74 26.64 11.93 -5.48
N LYS A 75 26.24 12.02 -4.21
CA LYS A 75 27.11 11.65 -3.08
C LYS A 75 26.37 10.79 -2.09
N THR A 76 26.90 9.62 -1.79
CA THR A 76 26.49 8.88 -0.60
C THR A 76 26.73 9.74 0.64
N ILE A 77 25.73 9.88 1.48
CA ILE A 77 25.80 10.61 2.74
C ILE A 77 25.64 9.67 3.94
N GLY A 78 24.90 8.60 3.82
CA GLY A 78 24.73 7.65 4.91
C GLY A 78 24.58 6.22 4.41
N LEU A 79 25.04 5.26 5.24
CA LEU A 79 24.90 3.82 5.03
C LEU A 79 24.41 3.18 6.32
N GLY A 80 23.21 2.60 6.30
CA GLY A 80 22.66 1.84 7.41
C GLY A 80 22.94 0.35 7.23
N SER A 81 23.56 -0.28 8.23
CA SER A 81 23.85 -1.73 8.25
C SER A 81 23.10 -2.42 9.37
N TYR A 82 22.63 -3.62 9.09
CA TYR A 82 21.94 -4.50 10.05
C TYR A 82 22.20 -5.96 9.68
N ASP A 83 21.66 -6.89 10.41
CA ASP A 83 21.67 -8.32 10.06
C ASP A 83 20.62 -8.55 8.95
N ASN A 84 21.05 -8.43 7.70
CA ASN A 84 20.21 -8.40 6.52
C ASN A 84 20.30 -9.67 5.69
N TYR A 85 19.21 -9.97 4.98
CA TYR A 85 19.13 -10.99 3.95
C TYR A 85 18.86 -10.39 2.56
N TYR A 86 17.93 -9.41 2.47
CA TYR A 86 17.69 -8.66 1.25
C TYR A 86 16.95 -7.35 1.58
N THR A 87 17.68 -6.27 1.77
CA THR A 87 17.09 -4.93 1.93
C THR A 87 16.33 -4.59 0.66
N HIS A 88 14.98 -4.73 0.72
CA HIS A 88 14.13 -4.81 -0.47
C HIS A 88 13.51 -3.46 -0.83
N GLN A 89 12.69 -2.91 0.06
CA GLN A 89 11.95 -1.67 -0.19
C GLN A 89 11.73 -0.93 1.14
N GLY A 90 11.62 0.37 1.08
CA GLY A 90 11.31 1.19 2.25
C GLY A 90 10.66 2.51 1.88
N TRP A 91 10.03 3.15 2.88
CA TRP A 91 9.35 4.41 2.73
C TRP A 91 9.57 5.33 3.91
N LEU A 92 9.70 6.65 3.65
CA LEU A 92 9.85 7.70 4.68
C LEU A 92 8.51 8.01 5.35
N THR A 93 8.57 8.31 6.65
CA THR A 93 7.50 9.06 7.32
C THR A 93 7.39 10.48 6.74
N GLU A 94 6.20 11.08 6.81
CA GLU A 94 5.94 12.40 6.21
C GLU A 94 6.81 13.52 6.80
N ASP A 95 7.28 13.35 8.04
CA ASP A 95 8.20 14.28 8.72
C ASP A 95 9.70 14.02 8.42
N HIS A 96 10.00 13.05 7.56
CA HIS A 96 11.33 12.60 7.16
C HIS A 96 12.26 12.19 8.32
N ARG A 97 11.70 11.76 9.48
CA ARG A 97 12.48 11.33 10.65
C ARG A 97 12.81 9.86 10.65
N TYR A 98 11.93 9.07 10.04
CA TYR A 98 12.07 7.61 10.02
C TYR A 98 11.92 7.06 8.62
N PHE A 99 12.72 6.05 8.32
CA PHE A 99 12.60 5.27 7.09
C PHE A 99 12.26 3.82 7.46
N ILE A 100 11.15 3.31 6.95
CA ILE A 100 10.62 1.99 7.31
C ILE A 100 10.94 1.02 6.19
N VAL A 101 11.65 -0.08 6.51
CA VAL A 101 12.24 -1.02 5.54
C VAL A 101 11.76 -2.43 5.78
N ASN A 102 11.51 -3.14 4.69
CA ASN A 102 11.24 -4.57 4.64
C ASN A 102 12.47 -5.32 4.09
N ASP A 103 12.78 -6.50 4.68
CA ASP A 103 13.84 -7.42 4.26
C ASP A 103 13.22 -8.70 3.70
N GLU A 104 13.00 -8.76 2.40
CA GLU A 104 12.18 -9.77 1.73
C GLU A 104 12.64 -11.22 1.94
N LEU A 105 13.91 -11.45 2.25
CA LEU A 105 14.44 -12.80 2.24
C LEU A 105 14.78 -13.36 3.64
N ASP A 106 14.54 -12.64 4.70
CA ASP A 106 14.89 -13.12 6.02
C ASP A 106 13.97 -14.25 6.52
N GLU A 107 12.65 -14.17 6.31
CA GLU A 107 11.74 -15.29 6.59
C GLU A 107 11.96 -16.45 5.62
N ALA A 108 12.20 -16.15 4.33
CA ALA A 108 12.47 -17.16 3.31
C ALA A 108 13.74 -17.97 3.62
N ASN A 109 14.70 -17.38 4.32
CA ASN A 109 15.91 -18.04 4.80
C ASN A 109 15.77 -18.62 6.22
N ASN A 110 14.59 -18.60 6.81
CA ASN A 110 14.30 -19.04 8.17
C ASN A 110 15.12 -18.32 9.25
N ALA A 111 15.50 -17.08 9.01
CA ALA A 111 16.20 -16.25 9.99
C ALA A 111 15.24 -15.78 11.09
N TYR A 112 14.01 -15.49 10.70
CA TYR A 112 12.94 -15.08 11.61
C TYR A 112 11.67 -15.91 11.35
N ASN A 113 10.86 -16.07 12.39
CA ASN A 113 9.64 -16.87 12.33
C ASN A 113 8.43 -16.08 11.80
N ASN A 114 8.52 -14.74 11.87
CA ASN A 114 7.45 -13.83 11.49
C ASN A 114 8.05 -12.65 10.73
N THR A 115 7.23 -11.96 9.93
CA THR A 115 7.59 -10.75 9.16
C THR A 115 8.31 -9.74 10.05
N ARG A 116 9.42 -9.20 9.54
CA ARG A 116 10.29 -8.28 10.25
C ARG A 116 10.41 -6.94 9.56
N THR A 117 9.78 -5.91 10.11
CA THR A 117 9.88 -4.54 9.62
C THR A 117 10.86 -3.74 10.46
N LEU A 118 11.80 -3.05 9.81
CA LEU A 118 12.85 -2.23 10.43
C LEU A 118 12.48 -0.75 10.35
N ILE A 119 12.44 -0.08 11.49
CA ILE A 119 12.21 1.36 11.59
C ILE A 119 13.55 2.03 11.85
N TRP A 120 14.07 2.73 10.84
CA TRP A 120 15.31 3.46 10.92
C TRP A 120 15.08 4.89 11.38
N ASN A 121 15.79 5.35 12.39
CA ASN A 121 15.94 6.77 12.67
C ASN A 121 16.95 7.35 11.66
N VAL A 122 16.49 8.34 10.87
CA VAL A 122 17.26 9.04 9.85
C VAL A 122 17.29 10.54 10.11
N GLU A 123 17.12 10.97 11.38
CA GLU A 123 17.23 12.39 11.76
C GLU A 123 18.64 12.96 11.53
N ASP A 124 19.66 12.13 11.60
CA ASP A 124 21.01 12.38 11.10
C ASP A 124 21.23 11.51 9.85
N LEU A 125 21.15 12.11 8.67
CA LEU A 125 21.26 11.38 7.40
C LEU A 125 22.64 10.74 7.21
N ASN A 126 23.68 11.23 7.90
CA ASN A 126 25.03 10.68 7.81
C ASN A 126 25.21 9.43 8.70
N ASN A 127 24.32 9.25 9.70
CA ASN A 127 24.42 8.16 10.66
C ASN A 127 23.05 7.51 10.93
N PRO A 128 22.43 6.88 9.93
CA PRO A 128 21.15 6.19 10.11
C PRO A 128 21.30 5.00 11.07
N VAL A 129 20.38 4.86 12.02
CA VAL A 129 20.41 3.78 13.02
C VAL A 129 19.04 3.10 13.14
N VAL A 130 19.01 1.79 13.38
CA VAL A 130 17.76 1.10 13.65
C VAL A 130 17.19 1.60 14.98
N HIS A 131 16.05 2.25 14.93
CA HIS A 131 15.31 2.71 16.09
C HIS A 131 14.51 1.59 16.74
N LYS A 132 13.81 0.81 15.90
CA LYS A 132 12.93 -0.28 16.34
C LYS A 132 12.85 -1.38 15.28
N THR A 133 12.76 -2.61 15.74
CA THR A 133 12.32 -3.74 14.93
C THR A 133 10.90 -4.13 15.36
N TYR A 134 10.00 -4.21 14.41
CA TYR A 134 8.65 -4.71 14.58
C TYR A 134 8.55 -6.11 13.99
N PHE A 135 7.94 -7.04 14.73
CA PHE A 135 7.59 -8.36 14.24
C PHE A 135 6.08 -8.46 14.08
N GLY A 136 5.64 -8.75 12.87
CA GLY A 136 4.24 -8.97 12.55
C GLY A 136 3.70 -10.30 13.11
N PRO A 137 2.38 -10.54 13.01
CA PRO A 137 1.75 -11.72 13.61
C PRO A 137 1.87 -12.99 12.75
N THR A 138 2.36 -12.92 11.52
CA THR A 138 2.34 -14.03 10.56
C THR A 138 3.74 -14.43 10.09
N PRO A 139 3.95 -15.70 9.69
CA PRO A 139 5.22 -16.19 9.15
C PRO A 139 5.37 -15.92 7.64
N ALA A 140 4.53 -15.10 7.04
CA ALA A 140 4.62 -14.71 5.64
C ALA A 140 5.92 -13.95 5.35
N ILE A 141 6.23 -13.77 4.08
CA ILE A 141 7.33 -12.91 3.63
C ILE A 141 6.83 -11.47 3.56
N ASP A 142 7.59 -10.51 4.08
CA ASP A 142 7.32 -9.10 3.88
C ASP A 142 7.84 -8.61 2.51
N HIS A 143 7.27 -7.52 1.98
CA HIS A 143 7.64 -7.07 0.62
C HIS A 143 7.65 -5.54 0.50
N ASN A 144 6.53 -4.91 0.15
CA ASN A 144 6.46 -3.48 -0.10
C ASN A 144 5.68 -2.74 0.99
N ASN A 145 6.08 -1.51 1.30
CA ASN A 145 5.32 -0.65 2.22
C ASN A 145 5.21 0.79 1.71
N TYR A 146 4.14 1.46 2.13
CA TYR A 146 3.88 2.88 1.88
C TYR A 146 3.28 3.51 3.13
N ILE A 147 3.48 4.83 3.32
CA ILE A 147 3.08 5.51 4.55
C ILE A 147 2.13 6.67 4.23
N ILE A 148 1.03 6.77 4.99
CA ILE A 148 0.15 7.94 5.02
C ILE A 148 -0.13 8.27 6.49
N GLY A 149 0.25 9.47 6.91
CA GLY A 149 0.13 9.88 8.31
C GLY A 149 0.83 8.89 9.24
N ASN A 150 0.09 8.33 10.18
CA ASN A 150 0.60 7.35 11.14
C ASN A 150 0.35 5.88 10.74
N ASN A 151 0.00 5.61 9.49
CA ASN A 151 -0.27 4.25 9.03
C ASN A 151 0.75 3.81 7.98
N VAL A 152 1.34 2.64 8.19
CA VAL A 152 2.19 1.95 7.22
C VAL A 152 1.39 0.83 6.58
N TYR A 153 1.20 0.91 5.28
CA TYR A 153 0.47 -0.07 4.47
C TYR A 153 1.46 -1.04 3.86
N MET A 154 1.50 -2.27 4.35
CA MET A 154 2.50 -3.28 4.02
C MET A 154 1.88 -4.42 3.22
N SER A 155 2.53 -4.80 2.13
CA SER A 155 2.19 -5.98 1.34
C SER A 155 3.05 -7.13 1.81
N HIS A 156 2.45 -8.14 2.43
CA HIS A 156 3.14 -9.29 3.03
C HIS A 156 2.70 -10.58 2.35
N TYR A 157 3.02 -10.75 1.06
CA TYR A 157 2.69 -11.93 0.25
C TYR A 157 1.43 -12.69 0.72
N THR A 158 1.57 -13.91 1.26
CA THR A 158 0.46 -14.75 1.70
C THR A 158 -0.35 -14.18 2.87
N ALA A 159 0.18 -13.21 3.60
CA ALA A 159 -0.56 -12.54 4.69
C ALA A 159 -1.38 -11.33 4.23
N GLY A 160 -1.34 -10.99 2.96
CA GLY A 160 -2.15 -9.92 2.40
C GLY A 160 -1.62 -8.51 2.68
N LEU A 161 -2.51 -7.53 2.60
CA LEU A 161 -2.25 -6.16 3.06
C LEU A 161 -2.30 -6.12 4.59
N ARG A 162 -1.26 -5.58 5.22
CA ARG A 162 -1.19 -5.32 6.67
C ARG A 162 -1.06 -3.83 6.91
N VAL A 163 -1.72 -3.30 7.93
CA VAL A 163 -1.62 -1.89 8.30
C VAL A 163 -1.05 -1.80 9.71
N MET A 164 0.10 -1.15 9.83
CA MET A 164 0.78 -0.91 11.10
C MET A 164 0.56 0.55 11.53
N ASP A 165 0.06 0.77 12.74
CA ASP A 165 -0.05 2.07 13.37
C ASP A 165 1.31 2.42 14.01
N ILE A 166 1.86 3.57 13.62
CA ILE A 166 3.11 4.15 14.11
C ILE A 166 2.91 5.44 14.89
N THR A 167 1.69 5.68 15.43
CA THR A 167 1.42 6.84 16.31
C THR A 167 2.43 6.89 17.47
N ASP A 168 2.74 5.74 18.04
CA ASP A 168 3.92 5.57 18.90
C ASP A 168 4.99 4.76 18.14
N ILE A 169 5.92 5.44 17.50
CA ILE A 169 6.97 4.85 16.67
C ILE A 169 7.86 3.86 17.44
N SER A 170 7.96 4.00 18.77
CA SER A 170 8.72 3.08 19.62
C SER A 170 7.93 1.82 20.00
N ASN A 171 6.60 1.85 19.80
CA ASN A 171 5.72 0.74 20.11
C ASN A 171 4.64 0.54 19.04
N PRO A 172 5.04 0.29 17.77
CA PRO A 172 4.10 0.11 16.66
C PRO A 172 3.24 -1.14 16.86
N SER A 173 2.03 -1.12 16.30
CA SER A 173 1.09 -2.25 16.40
C SER A 173 0.27 -2.43 15.13
N GLU A 174 -0.14 -3.66 14.81
CA GLU A 174 -1.06 -3.89 13.71
C GLU A 174 -2.43 -3.32 14.05
N SER A 175 -2.98 -2.51 13.15
CA SER A 175 -4.28 -1.84 13.31
C SER A 175 -5.36 -2.43 12.40
N ALA A 176 -4.98 -2.97 11.24
CA ALA A 176 -5.92 -3.57 10.28
C ALA A 176 -5.19 -4.52 9.34
N TYR A 177 -5.96 -5.35 8.63
CA TYR A 177 -5.44 -6.18 7.53
C TYR A 177 -6.55 -6.50 6.51
N PHE A 178 -6.13 -6.87 5.32
CA PHE A 178 -6.97 -7.45 4.28
C PHE A 178 -6.23 -8.60 3.61
N ASP A 179 -6.73 -9.81 3.82
CA ASP A 179 -6.10 -11.03 3.35
C ASP A 179 -6.61 -11.39 1.94
N VAL A 180 -5.72 -11.40 0.95
CA VAL A 180 -6.03 -11.79 -0.43
C VAL A 180 -5.72 -13.28 -0.69
N TYR A 181 -5.10 -13.98 0.26
CA TYR A 181 -4.68 -15.38 0.15
C TYR A 181 -5.09 -16.20 1.38
N PRO A 182 -6.40 -16.30 1.69
CA PRO A 182 -6.90 -16.83 2.98
C PRO A 182 -6.62 -18.33 3.20
N SER A 183 -6.08 -19.03 2.21
CA SER A 183 -5.73 -20.44 2.31
C SER A 183 -4.49 -20.70 3.16
N SER A 184 -3.61 -19.72 3.32
CA SER A 184 -2.34 -19.88 4.05
C SER A 184 -1.69 -18.54 4.37
N ASN A 185 -0.93 -18.49 5.47
CA ASN A 185 -0.01 -17.42 5.83
C ASN A 185 1.44 -17.90 5.89
N ASN A 186 1.77 -18.98 5.17
CA ASN A 186 3.10 -19.56 5.19
C ASN A 186 4.12 -18.71 4.44
N THR A 187 5.39 -19.03 4.63
CA THR A 187 6.52 -18.40 3.94
C THR A 187 6.56 -18.83 2.47
N SER A 188 5.87 -18.08 1.61
CA SER A 188 5.76 -18.34 0.16
C SER A 188 5.60 -17.02 -0.58
N PHE A 189 6.05 -16.98 -1.84
CA PHE A 189 5.93 -15.84 -2.75
C PHE A 189 4.60 -15.83 -3.52
N ASP A 190 3.50 -16.13 -2.84
CA ASP A 190 2.12 -16.08 -3.34
C ASP A 190 1.36 -14.94 -2.66
N GLY A 191 0.22 -14.52 -3.20
CA GLY A 191 -0.64 -13.51 -2.58
C GLY A 191 -0.25 -12.09 -2.95
N THR A 192 -0.16 -11.18 -1.97
CA THR A 192 -0.04 -9.75 -2.21
C THR A 192 1.33 -9.32 -2.68
N TRP A 193 1.41 -8.75 -3.90
CA TRP A 193 2.63 -8.18 -4.45
C TRP A 193 2.87 -6.75 -3.96
N SER A 194 1.87 -5.86 -4.15
CA SER A 194 2.02 -4.45 -3.80
C SER A 194 0.68 -3.82 -3.45
N ASN A 195 0.73 -2.63 -2.89
CA ASN A 195 -0.44 -1.79 -2.63
C ASN A 195 -0.17 -0.34 -3.06
N PHE A 196 -1.24 0.44 -3.22
CA PHE A 196 -1.14 1.88 -3.47
C PHE A 196 -2.22 2.61 -2.67
N PRO A 197 -1.86 3.28 -1.56
CA PRO A 197 -2.83 3.89 -0.65
C PRO A 197 -3.12 5.37 -0.92
N TYR A 198 -2.51 6.00 -1.94
CA TYR A 198 -2.49 7.46 -2.13
C TYR A 198 -3.66 8.04 -2.92
N TYR A 199 -4.78 7.32 -3.06
CA TYR A 199 -5.95 7.92 -3.71
C TYR A 199 -6.69 8.89 -2.78
N ASN A 200 -7.11 10.03 -3.31
CA ASN A 200 -7.89 11.04 -2.58
C ASN A 200 -9.21 10.49 -1.99
N SER A 201 -9.72 9.39 -2.52
CA SER A 201 -10.89 8.69 -1.99
C SER A 201 -10.64 7.96 -0.67
N GLY A 202 -9.36 7.79 -0.28
CA GLY A 202 -8.95 6.94 0.82
C GLY A 202 -8.96 5.44 0.49
N ASN A 203 -9.33 5.07 -0.72
CA ASN A 203 -9.26 3.68 -1.16
C ASN A 203 -7.81 3.26 -1.39
N ILE A 204 -7.52 2.00 -1.11
CA ILE A 204 -6.24 1.36 -1.34
C ILE A 204 -6.41 0.35 -2.47
N VAL A 205 -5.56 0.42 -3.47
CA VAL A 205 -5.42 -0.66 -4.46
C VAL A 205 -4.42 -1.67 -3.92
N VAL A 206 -4.79 -2.95 -3.96
CA VAL A 206 -3.95 -4.08 -3.57
C VAL A 206 -3.84 -5.01 -4.77
N THR A 207 -2.62 -5.41 -5.11
CA THR A 207 -2.37 -6.33 -6.23
C THR A 207 -1.82 -7.65 -5.71
N GLY A 208 -2.42 -8.75 -6.15
CA GLY A 208 -1.91 -10.09 -5.92
C GLY A 208 -1.12 -10.62 -7.13
N ILE A 209 -0.30 -11.65 -6.92
CA ILE A 209 0.45 -12.31 -7.99
C ILE A 209 -0.52 -13.02 -8.95
N ASP A 210 -1.36 -13.90 -8.42
CA ASP A 210 -2.38 -14.63 -9.18
C ASP A 210 -3.81 -14.24 -8.76
N GLU A 211 -3.99 -13.57 -7.62
CA GLU A 211 -5.28 -13.20 -7.02
C GLU A 211 -5.93 -11.98 -7.68
N GLY A 212 -5.19 -11.28 -8.53
CA GLY A 212 -5.67 -10.13 -9.28
C GLY A 212 -5.56 -8.81 -8.51
N LEU A 213 -6.53 -7.92 -8.71
CA LEU A 213 -6.54 -6.56 -8.16
C LEU A 213 -7.76 -6.36 -7.26
N TYR A 214 -7.52 -5.79 -6.09
CA TYR A 214 -8.55 -5.42 -5.12
C TYR A 214 -8.54 -3.92 -4.88
N VAL A 215 -9.71 -3.35 -4.62
CA VAL A 215 -9.88 -1.98 -4.14
C VAL A 215 -10.53 -2.06 -2.76
N VAL A 216 -9.78 -1.69 -1.73
CA VAL A 216 -10.24 -1.76 -0.34
C VAL A 216 -10.35 -0.37 0.28
N SER A 217 -11.27 -0.18 1.21
CA SER A 217 -11.42 1.05 1.97
C SER A 217 -11.03 0.79 3.44
N PRO A 218 -10.05 1.53 4.00
CA PRO A 218 -9.60 1.33 5.38
C PRO A 218 -10.61 1.79 6.43
N SER A 219 -11.49 2.70 6.06
CA SER A 219 -12.59 3.10 6.94
C SER A 219 -13.73 2.13 6.75
N GLY A 220 -14.08 1.33 7.73
CA GLY A 220 -15.32 0.51 7.72
C GLY A 220 -16.62 1.32 7.51
N SER A 221 -16.52 2.52 6.96
CA SER A 221 -17.55 3.48 6.57
C SER A 221 -17.64 3.69 5.05
N GLY A 222 -16.76 3.07 4.25
CA GLY A 222 -17.04 2.94 2.81
C GLY A 222 -18.19 1.95 2.61
N PRO A 223 -19.07 2.12 1.62
CA PRO A 223 -20.00 1.06 1.29
C PRO A 223 -19.17 -0.20 1.01
N ALA A 224 -19.49 -1.30 1.70
CA ALA A 224 -19.02 -2.62 1.29
C ALA A 224 -19.22 -2.73 -0.23
N PRO A 225 -18.32 -3.41 -0.99
CA PRO A 225 -18.54 -3.62 -2.40
C PRO A 225 -19.99 -4.10 -2.57
N ALA A 226 -20.70 -3.52 -3.54
CA ALA A 226 -22.07 -3.92 -3.78
C ALA A 226 -22.08 -5.45 -3.95
N PRO A 227 -22.90 -6.17 -3.22
CA PRO A 227 -22.96 -7.61 -3.35
C PRO A 227 -23.34 -7.96 -4.78
N ASP A 228 -22.97 -9.14 -5.25
CA ASP A 228 -23.48 -9.66 -6.50
C ASP A 228 -25.00 -9.70 -6.43
N VAL A 229 -25.65 -8.82 -7.18
CA VAL A 229 -27.10 -8.67 -7.18
C VAL A 229 -27.69 -9.44 -8.36
N THR A 230 -28.53 -10.41 -8.05
CA THR A 230 -29.42 -11.01 -9.04
C THR A 230 -30.81 -10.39 -8.93
N TYR A 231 -31.56 -10.39 -10.01
CA TYR A 231 -32.92 -9.87 -9.98
C TYR A 231 -33.90 -10.81 -10.67
N THR A 232 -35.13 -10.78 -10.22
CA THR A 232 -36.26 -11.45 -10.87
C THR A 232 -37.37 -10.44 -11.14
N ILE A 233 -38.01 -10.57 -12.29
CA ILE A 233 -39.15 -9.75 -12.67
C ILE A 233 -40.37 -10.66 -12.78
N PRO A 234 -41.15 -10.80 -11.72
CA PRO A 234 -42.40 -11.55 -11.74
C PRO A 234 -43.41 -10.92 -12.74
N SER A 235 -44.43 -11.66 -13.08
CA SER A 235 -45.49 -11.23 -14.04
C SER A 235 -46.30 -10.03 -13.53
N ASP A 236 -46.30 -9.73 -12.26
CA ASP A 236 -46.96 -8.57 -11.64
C ASP A 236 -46.22 -7.25 -11.89
N GLY A 237 -44.98 -7.31 -12.38
CA GLY A 237 -44.16 -6.14 -12.73
C GLY A 237 -43.41 -5.54 -11.60
N ASN A 238 -43.32 -6.23 -10.47
CA ASN A 238 -42.38 -5.88 -9.40
C ASN A 238 -40.97 -6.37 -9.77
N VAL A 239 -39.96 -5.79 -9.20
CA VAL A 239 -38.55 -6.25 -9.32
C VAL A 239 -38.08 -6.70 -7.97
N THR A 240 -37.72 -7.96 -7.84
CA THR A 240 -37.08 -8.46 -6.60
C THR A 240 -35.57 -8.57 -6.83
N LEU A 241 -34.84 -7.82 -6.03
CA LEU A 241 -33.39 -7.87 -5.93
C LEU A 241 -33.00 -8.90 -4.87
N ASN A 242 -32.06 -9.77 -5.20
CA ASN A 242 -31.49 -10.74 -4.27
C ASN A 242 -29.98 -10.57 -4.28
N TRP A 243 -29.36 -10.63 -3.11
CA TRP A 243 -27.91 -10.58 -2.95
C TRP A 243 -27.46 -11.68 -2.02
N GLN A 244 -26.21 -12.11 -2.20
CA GLN A 244 -25.57 -13.14 -1.39
C GLN A 244 -24.19 -12.62 -0.94
N ASP A 245 -23.59 -13.28 0.04
CA ASP A 245 -22.20 -13.10 0.43
C ASP A 245 -21.82 -11.68 0.92
N LEU A 246 -22.75 -10.99 1.60
CA LEU A 246 -22.37 -9.83 2.39
C LEU A 246 -21.43 -10.24 3.52
N ILE A 247 -20.15 -9.93 3.37
CA ILE A 247 -19.17 -10.04 4.47
C ILE A 247 -19.45 -8.89 5.44
N CYS A 248 -20.24 -9.17 6.45
CA CYS A 248 -20.62 -8.20 7.46
C CYS A 248 -20.09 -8.63 8.82
N ILE A 249 -19.09 -7.91 9.33
CA ILE A 249 -18.43 -8.21 10.61
C ILE A 249 -19.25 -7.65 11.80
N SER A 250 -20.18 -6.71 11.53
CA SER A 250 -21.06 -6.10 12.53
C SER A 250 -22.40 -5.72 11.87
N ALA A 251 -23.14 -4.75 12.36
CA ALA A 251 -24.40 -4.31 11.74
C ALA A 251 -24.14 -3.63 10.38
N CYS A 252 -24.51 -4.27 9.27
CA CYS A 252 -24.44 -3.72 7.92
C CYS A 252 -25.81 -3.30 7.42
N THR A 253 -25.82 -2.29 6.56
CA THR A 253 -27.02 -1.79 5.88
C THR A 253 -26.76 -1.75 4.39
N VAL A 254 -27.63 -2.36 3.58
CA VAL A 254 -27.63 -2.25 2.14
C VAL A 254 -28.51 -1.08 1.75
N ASN A 255 -27.95 -0.13 1.04
CA ASN A 255 -28.68 1.01 0.49
C ASN A 255 -29.16 0.65 -0.92
N ILE A 256 -30.45 0.76 -1.17
CA ILE A 256 -31.06 0.53 -2.46
C ILE A 256 -31.33 1.88 -3.11
N TYR A 257 -30.80 2.08 -4.30
CA TYR A 257 -30.97 3.30 -5.07
C TYR A 257 -31.73 2.99 -6.35
N ARG A 258 -32.48 3.96 -6.85
CA ARG A 258 -33.22 3.85 -8.11
C ARG A 258 -33.17 5.17 -8.87
N SER A 259 -32.98 5.08 -10.20
CA SER A 259 -32.99 6.22 -11.11
C SER A 259 -33.62 5.83 -12.44
N THR A 260 -34.09 6.78 -13.19
CA THR A 260 -34.47 6.65 -14.61
C THR A 260 -33.30 7.02 -15.55
N GLU A 261 -32.19 7.50 -15.00
CA GLU A 261 -30.99 7.88 -15.74
C GLU A 261 -29.95 6.78 -15.66
N PRO A 262 -29.43 6.24 -16.79
CA PRO A 262 -28.39 5.24 -16.79
C PRO A 262 -27.06 5.83 -16.26
N GLY A 263 -26.33 5.05 -15.47
CA GLY A 263 -25.03 5.46 -14.91
C GLY A 263 -25.12 6.57 -13.87
N PHE A 264 -26.26 6.74 -13.22
CA PHE A 264 -26.43 7.72 -12.15
C PHE A 264 -25.47 7.51 -10.97
N THR A 265 -25.14 8.58 -10.30
CA THR A 265 -24.36 8.51 -9.06
C THR A 265 -25.30 8.37 -7.85
N PRO A 266 -25.11 7.34 -7.00
CA PRO A 266 -25.88 7.18 -5.77
C PRO A 266 -25.83 8.41 -4.87
N SER A 267 -26.99 8.87 -4.44
CA SER A 267 -27.13 10.06 -3.55
C SER A 267 -28.42 9.94 -2.71
N SER A 268 -28.58 10.82 -1.75
CA SER A 268 -29.81 10.88 -0.97
C SER A 268 -31.08 11.17 -1.79
N LEU A 269 -30.94 11.71 -3.00
CA LEU A 269 -32.06 12.05 -3.88
C LEU A 269 -32.63 10.84 -4.60
N ASN A 270 -31.83 9.80 -4.78
CA ASN A 270 -32.22 8.57 -5.48
C ASN A 270 -32.18 7.34 -4.56
N LEU A 271 -31.96 7.53 -3.26
CA LEU A 271 -32.06 6.48 -2.24
C LEU A 271 -33.53 6.04 -2.10
N LEU A 272 -33.79 4.79 -2.40
CA LEU A 272 -35.12 4.20 -2.31
C LEU A 272 -35.39 3.70 -0.88
N THR A 273 -34.44 2.94 -0.33
CA THR A 273 -34.56 2.38 1.04
C THR A 273 -33.21 1.89 1.56
N ASN A 274 -33.22 1.51 2.84
CA ASN A 274 -32.12 0.85 3.51
C ASN A 274 -32.61 -0.51 4.03
N VAL A 275 -31.85 -1.57 3.80
CA VAL A 275 -32.15 -2.94 4.23
C VAL A 275 -31.06 -3.41 5.18
N ASN A 276 -31.41 -3.79 6.40
CA ASN A 276 -30.46 -4.22 7.40
C ASN A 276 -30.13 -5.72 7.27
N TYR A 277 -28.88 -6.07 7.46
CA TYR A 277 -28.47 -7.47 7.65
C TYR A 277 -29.23 -8.10 8.84
N PRO A 278 -29.70 -9.35 8.76
CA PRO A 278 -29.39 -10.37 7.74
C PRO A 278 -30.42 -10.52 6.59
N THR A 279 -31.05 -9.46 6.17
CA THR A 279 -31.97 -9.53 5.03
C THR A 279 -31.17 -9.53 3.72
N TYR A 280 -31.51 -10.44 2.80
CA TYR A 280 -30.80 -10.69 1.54
C TYR A 280 -31.65 -10.41 0.31
N GLU A 281 -32.81 -9.79 0.47
CA GLU A 281 -33.72 -9.47 -0.62
C GLU A 281 -34.44 -8.13 -0.38
N TYR A 282 -34.87 -7.53 -1.49
CA TYR A 282 -35.76 -6.38 -1.51
C TYR A 282 -36.64 -6.42 -2.74
N THR A 283 -37.93 -6.21 -2.57
CA THR A 283 -38.86 -6.11 -3.70
C THR A 283 -39.26 -4.65 -3.91
N ASP A 284 -38.88 -4.12 -5.06
CA ASP A 284 -39.32 -2.83 -5.56
C ASP A 284 -40.67 -3.00 -6.28
N SER A 285 -41.67 -2.32 -5.80
CA SER A 285 -43.03 -2.42 -6.26
C SER A 285 -43.55 -1.09 -6.81
N ASN A 286 -44.70 -1.13 -7.47
CA ASN A 286 -45.35 0.05 -8.07
C ASN A 286 -44.50 0.70 -9.19
N LEU A 287 -43.76 -0.09 -9.94
CA LEU A 287 -42.95 0.38 -11.08
C LEU A 287 -43.83 0.69 -12.28
N ASP A 288 -43.57 1.79 -12.97
CA ASP A 288 -44.18 2.08 -14.28
C ASP A 288 -43.48 1.23 -15.35
N LYS A 289 -44.20 0.27 -15.93
CA LYS A 289 -43.69 -0.67 -16.94
C LYS A 289 -43.25 0.00 -18.25
N SER A 290 -43.55 1.27 -18.44
CA SER A 290 -43.13 2.05 -19.60
C SER A 290 -41.77 2.76 -19.40
N ILE A 291 -41.20 2.70 -18.21
CA ILE A 291 -39.96 3.39 -17.82
C ILE A 291 -38.86 2.36 -17.52
N CYS A 292 -37.68 2.61 -18.04
CA CYS A 292 -36.46 1.89 -17.60
C CYS A 292 -35.95 2.45 -16.27
N TYR A 293 -35.63 1.57 -15.35
CA TYR A 293 -35.02 1.91 -14.05
C TYR A 293 -33.61 1.29 -13.95
N TYR A 294 -32.72 1.97 -13.26
CA TYR A 294 -31.33 1.62 -13.08
C TYR A 294 -30.96 1.64 -11.61
#